data_a5ce3c16043785455a68e73fb59309ef
#
_entry.id   a5ce3c16043785455a68e73fb59309ef
#
_cell.length_a   1.000
_cell.length_b   1.000
_cell.length_c   1.000
_cell.angle_alpha   90.00
_cell.angle_beta   90.00
_cell.angle_gamma   90.00
#
_symmetry.space_group_name_H-M   'P 1'
#
loop_
_entity.id
_entity.type
_entity.pdbx_description
1 polymer ?
#
loop_
_entity_poly.entity_id
_entity_poly.type
_entity_poly.pdbx_seq_one_letter_code
_entity_poly.pdbx_strand_id
1 'polypeptide(L)'
;WWPVALVIAILVLFNLLFQRVAPTNQHLLWSIGGTFGLLAIGLLDGNSWTDMGLGWSYLFWGFMWALASIALVTVGYVVTAAFRRGRDALHDERVSSLSGPRLMFNALVEVPFGTVLFEEIAFRAVLFAMLARRFGVVPAIIISAILFGLWHILASIGSHEQSAALGSVVGTGKRAAILAVVLSVVTTTIAGVVF
;
A
#
# COMPACT_ATOMS: atom_id res chain seq x y z
N TRP A 1 1.06 25.53 3.42
CA TRP A 1 0.85 24.75 2.18
C TRP A 1 2.13 24.07 1.71
N TRP A 2 3.27 24.76 1.75
CA TRP A 2 4.50 24.21 1.22
C TRP A 2 4.93 22.86 1.84
N PRO A 3 4.73 22.54 3.17
CA PRO A 3 5.14 21.24 3.69
C PRO A 3 4.32 20.07 3.10
N VAL A 4 3.02 20.25 2.88
CA VAL A 4 2.18 19.23 2.23
C VAL A 4 2.63 19.01 0.79
N ALA A 5 2.87 20.08 0.03
CA ALA A 5 3.39 19.98 -1.33
C ALA A 5 4.76 19.27 -1.38
N LEU A 6 5.63 19.56 -0.40
CA LEU A 6 6.92 18.88 -0.25
C LEU A 6 6.75 17.39 -0.01
N VAL A 7 5.87 16.97 0.91
CA VAL A 7 5.60 15.55 1.17
C VAL A 7 5.07 14.87 -0.09
N ILE A 8 4.11 15.47 -0.80
CA ILE A 8 3.59 14.90 -2.05
C ILE A 8 4.71 14.77 -3.09
N ALA A 9 5.57 15.77 -3.24
CA ALA A 9 6.70 15.73 -4.17
C ALA A 9 7.71 14.63 -3.79
N ILE A 10 8.01 14.48 -2.49
CA ILE A 10 8.87 13.40 -1.98
C ILE A 10 8.24 12.04 -2.27
N LEU A 11 6.93 11.87 -2.04
CA LEU A 11 6.24 10.62 -2.33
C LEU A 11 6.30 10.27 -3.83
N VAL A 12 6.02 11.22 -4.71
CA VAL A 12 6.12 11.00 -6.16
C VAL A 12 7.55 10.61 -6.55
N LEU A 13 8.55 11.33 -6.07
CA LEU A 13 9.96 11.03 -6.35
C LEU A 13 10.35 9.66 -5.78
N PHE A 14 9.94 9.35 -4.55
CA PHE A 14 10.22 8.07 -3.93
C PHE A 14 9.59 6.92 -4.73
N ASN A 15 8.33 7.05 -5.16
CA ASN A 15 7.66 6.03 -5.97
C ASN A 15 8.40 5.79 -7.30
N LEU A 16 8.78 6.86 -7.99
CA LEU A 16 9.56 6.75 -9.23
C LEU A 16 10.90 6.05 -9.01
N LEU A 17 11.65 6.46 -7.99
CA LEU A 17 12.95 5.87 -7.67
C LEU A 17 12.81 4.42 -7.20
N PHE A 18 11.83 4.14 -6.33
CA PHE A 18 11.59 2.82 -5.79
C PHE A 18 11.21 1.81 -6.88
N GLN A 19 10.32 2.21 -7.80
CA GLN A 19 9.81 1.32 -8.85
C GLN A 19 10.76 1.19 -10.05
N ARG A 20 11.66 2.14 -10.28
CA ARG A 20 12.47 2.20 -11.49
C ARG A 20 13.97 2.07 -11.28
N VAL A 21 14.47 2.43 -10.10
CA VAL A 21 15.90 2.56 -9.83
C VAL A 21 16.36 1.68 -8.68
N ALA A 22 15.57 1.55 -7.61
CA ALA A 22 15.97 0.81 -6.42
C ALA A 22 16.14 -0.69 -6.72
N PRO A 23 17.31 -1.28 -6.39
CA PRO A 23 17.49 -2.72 -6.49
C PRO A 23 16.54 -3.44 -5.53
N THR A 24 15.96 -4.56 -5.96
CA THR A 24 14.97 -5.32 -5.16
C THR A 24 15.49 -5.75 -3.79
N ASN A 25 16.79 -6.03 -3.67
CA ASN A 25 17.42 -6.38 -2.38
C ASN A 25 17.61 -5.20 -1.43
N GLN A 26 17.34 -3.97 -1.87
CA GLN A 26 17.43 -2.74 -1.07
C GLN A 26 16.07 -2.13 -0.75
N HIS A 27 14.97 -2.68 -1.26
CA HIS A 27 13.62 -2.13 -1.05
C HIS A 27 13.30 -1.93 0.44
N LEU A 28 13.67 -2.87 1.30
CA LEU A 28 13.48 -2.75 2.74
C LEU A 28 14.22 -1.54 3.34
N LEU A 29 15.48 -1.31 2.94
CA LEU A 29 16.28 -0.17 3.43
C LEU A 29 15.70 1.17 2.95
N TRP A 30 15.29 1.24 1.69
CA TRP A 30 14.65 2.44 1.14
C TRP A 30 13.35 2.77 1.88
N SER A 31 12.51 1.77 2.13
CA SER A 31 11.24 1.95 2.85
C SER A 31 11.44 2.35 4.29
N ILE A 32 12.37 1.73 5.00
CA ILE A 32 12.72 2.12 6.38
C ILE A 32 13.25 3.57 6.42
N GLY A 33 14.20 3.90 5.55
CA GLY A 33 14.74 5.25 5.47
C GLY A 33 13.68 6.30 5.12
N GLY A 34 12.82 6.00 4.13
CA GLY A 34 11.70 6.84 3.74
C GLY A 34 10.68 7.03 4.87
N THR A 35 10.36 5.97 5.60
CA THR A 35 9.47 6.01 6.78
C THR A 35 9.99 6.98 7.83
N PHE A 36 11.26 6.86 8.24
CA PHE A 36 11.85 7.78 9.22
C PHE A 36 11.92 9.21 8.70
N GLY A 37 12.25 9.41 7.43
CA GLY A 37 12.25 10.73 6.80
C GLY A 37 10.87 11.39 6.82
N LEU A 38 9.82 10.67 6.48
CA LEU A 38 8.44 11.18 6.50
C LEU A 38 7.97 11.48 7.93
N LEU A 39 8.25 10.60 8.90
CA LEU A 39 7.95 10.86 10.31
C LEU A 39 8.63 12.13 10.81
N ALA A 40 9.91 12.32 10.49
CA ALA A 40 10.63 13.55 10.84
C ALA A 40 9.97 14.80 10.24
N ILE A 41 9.56 14.74 8.96
CA ILE A 41 8.83 15.86 8.31
C ILE A 41 7.50 16.12 9.00
N GLY A 42 6.72 15.07 9.34
CA GLY A 42 5.46 15.21 10.05
C GLY A 42 5.63 15.90 11.41
N LEU A 43 6.63 15.49 12.18
CA LEU A 43 6.95 16.10 13.47
C LEU A 43 7.43 17.57 13.31
N LEU A 44 8.30 17.85 12.35
CA LEU A 44 8.77 19.20 12.06
C LEU A 44 7.65 20.13 11.56
N ASP A 45 6.63 19.59 10.89
CA ASP A 45 5.41 20.34 10.53
C ASP A 45 4.51 20.61 11.75
N GLY A 46 4.88 20.12 12.94
CA GLY A 46 4.20 20.35 14.21
C GLY A 46 3.05 19.36 14.49
N ASN A 47 3.01 18.21 13.83
CA ASN A 47 2.10 17.12 14.22
C ASN A 47 2.72 16.32 15.37
N SER A 48 1.90 15.89 16.32
CA SER A 48 2.32 14.97 17.37
C SER A 48 2.18 13.51 16.91
N TRP A 49 2.76 12.57 17.65
CA TRP A 49 2.54 11.14 17.45
C TRP A 49 1.06 10.76 17.49
N THR A 50 0.28 11.44 18.35
CA THR A 50 -1.16 11.25 18.49
C THR A 50 -1.91 11.75 17.25
N ASP A 51 -1.53 12.92 16.70
CA ASP A 51 -2.15 13.45 15.47
C ASP A 51 -1.92 12.51 14.27
N MET A 52 -0.77 11.85 14.23
CA MET A 52 -0.42 10.86 13.22
C MET A 52 -1.02 9.46 13.48
N GLY A 53 -1.85 9.30 14.51
CA GLY A 53 -2.44 8.00 14.87
C GLY A 53 -1.47 7.01 15.50
N LEU A 54 -0.25 7.43 15.82
CA LEU A 54 0.83 6.58 16.38
C LEU A 54 0.92 6.68 17.91
N GLY A 55 -0.05 7.32 18.56
CA GLY A 55 -0.14 7.38 20.02
C GLY A 55 -0.45 6.00 20.64
N TRP A 56 0.11 5.73 21.82
CA TRP A 56 -0.07 4.46 22.54
C TRP A 56 -1.53 4.03 22.71
N SER A 57 -2.44 4.98 22.89
CA SER A 57 -3.89 4.73 23.02
C SER A 57 -4.52 4.12 21.78
N TYR A 58 -3.94 4.36 20.58
CA TYR A 58 -4.45 3.84 19.32
C TYR A 58 -3.82 2.50 18.93
N LEU A 59 -2.61 2.19 19.43
CA LEU A 59 -1.88 0.98 19.04
C LEU A 59 -2.64 -0.31 19.38
N PHE A 60 -3.29 -0.37 20.54
CA PHE A 60 -4.09 -1.54 20.94
C PHE A 60 -5.24 -1.78 19.98
N TRP A 61 -6.04 -0.75 19.70
CA TRP A 61 -7.18 -0.88 18.79
C TRP A 61 -6.72 -1.13 17.35
N GLY A 62 -5.65 -0.46 16.90
CA GLY A 62 -5.04 -0.71 15.61
C GLY A 62 -4.58 -2.17 15.47
N PHE A 63 -3.97 -2.74 16.50
CA PHE A 63 -3.57 -4.15 16.52
C PHE A 63 -4.79 -5.10 16.46
N MET A 64 -5.87 -4.81 17.18
CA MET A 64 -7.09 -5.61 17.12
C MET A 64 -7.73 -5.57 15.73
N TRP A 65 -7.80 -4.40 15.12
CA TRP A 65 -8.31 -4.26 13.75
C TRP A 65 -7.39 -4.95 12.72
N ALA A 66 -6.09 -4.89 12.89
CA ALA A 66 -5.14 -5.62 12.03
C ALA A 66 -5.35 -7.13 12.11
N LEU A 67 -5.50 -7.68 13.33
CA LEU A 67 -5.81 -9.10 13.52
C LEU A 67 -7.15 -9.50 12.88
N ALA A 68 -8.19 -8.68 13.06
CA ALA A 68 -9.50 -8.94 12.45
C ALA A 68 -9.42 -8.92 10.93
N SER A 69 -8.69 -7.98 10.35
CA SER A 69 -8.47 -7.88 8.89
C SER A 69 -7.68 -9.07 8.35
N ILE A 70 -6.61 -9.47 9.03
CA ILE A 70 -5.82 -10.66 8.67
C ILE A 70 -6.70 -11.91 8.73
N ALA A 71 -7.50 -12.09 9.78
CA ALA A 71 -8.41 -13.21 9.92
C ALA A 71 -9.44 -13.24 8.78
N LEU A 72 -10.06 -12.10 8.46
CA LEU A 72 -11.03 -11.98 7.37
C LEU A 72 -10.43 -12.34 6.01
N VAL A 73 -9.26 -11.79 5.70
CA VAL A 73 -8.54 -12.08 4.44
C VAL A 73 -8.14 -13.55 4.38
N THR A 74 -7.63 -14.11 5.49
CA THR A 74 -7.25 -15.53 5.56
C THR A 74 -8.46 -16.44 5.31
N VAL A 75 -9.61 -16.15 5.94
CA VAL A 75 -10.85 -16.89 5.68
C VAL A 75 -11.25 -16.78 4.21
N GLY A 76 -11.20 -15.60 3.62
CA GLY A 76 -11.46 -15.39 2.19
C GLY A 76 -10.58 -16.24 1.29
N TYR A 77 -9.27 -16.27 1.58
CA TYR A 77 -8.31 -17.12 0.84
C TYR A 77 -8.61 -18.62 1.02
N VAL A 78 -8.87 -19.09 2.24
CA VAL A 78 -9.19 -20.50 2.52
C VAL A 78 -10.48 -20.91 1.80
N VAL A 79 -11.52 -20.10 1.87
CA VAL A 79 -12.77 -20.35 1.16
C VAL A 79 -12.56 -20.38 -0.35
N THR A 80 -11.84 -19.42 -0.91
CA THR A 80 -11.53 -19.39 -2.34
C THR A 80 -10.73 -20.62 -2.77
N ALA A 81 -9.70 -20.99 -1.99
CA ALA A 81 -8.87 -22.18 -2.24
C ALA A 81 -9.62 -23.51 -2.09
N ALA A 82 -10.75 -23.56 -1.39
CA ALA A 82 -11.59 -24.75 -1.31
C ALA A 82 -12.20 -25.15 -2.66
N PHE A 83 -12.38 -24.21 -3.58
CA PHE A 83 -12.93 -24.43 -4.92
C PHE A 83 -11.82 -24.55 -5.96
N ARG A 84 -11.99 -25.44 -6.94
CA ARG A 84 -10.99 -25.65 -8.02
C ARG A 84 -10.76 -24.36 -8.83
N ARG A 85 -11.82 -23.69 -9.26
CA ARG A 85 -11.73 -22.40 -9.96
C ARG A 85 -11.07 -21.31 -9.12
N GLY A 86 -11.28 -21.33 -7.82
CA GLY A 86 -10.65 -20.40 -6.89
C GLY A 86 -9.13 -20.63 -6.80
N ARG A 87 -8.67 -21.87 -6.73
CA ARG A 87 -7.23 -22.18 -6.73
C ARG A 87 -6.55 -21.70 -8.02
N ASP A 88 -7.20 -21.92 -9.17
CA ASP A 88 -6.66 -21.45 -10.45
C ASP A 88 -6.56 -19.92 -10.49
N ALA A 89 -7.55 -19.20 -9.93
CA ALA A 89 -7.54 -17.74 -9.82
C ALA A 89 -6.48 -17.21 -8.83
N LEU A 90 -6.17 -17.96 -7.77
CA LEU A 90 -5.13 -17.59 -6.80
C LEU A 90 -3.70 -17.84 -7.30
N HIS A 91 -3.55 -18.44 -8.48
CA HIS A 91 -2.22 -18.66 -9.05
C HIS A 91 -1.58 -17.32 -9.46
N ASP A 92 -0.38 -17.06 -8.92
CA ASP A 92 0.44 -15.90 -9.24
C ASP A 92 1.87 -16.36 -9.54
N GLU A 93 2.35 -16.07 -10.75
CA GLU A 93 3.66 -16.52 -11.22
C GLU A 93 4.81 -15.94 -10.38
N ARG A 94 4.64 -14.75 -9.82
CA ARG A 94 5.63 -14.11 -8.95
C ARG A 94 5.87 -14.90 -7.67
N VAL A 95 4.81 -15.56 -7.17
CA VAL A 95 4.87 -16.36 -5.93
C VAL A 95 5.29 -17.78 -6.23
N SER A 96 4.79 -18.38 -7.30
CA SER A 96 5.04 -19.79 -7.67
C SER A 96 6.51 -20.07 -7.99
N SER A 97 7.28 -19.05 -8.39
CA SER A 97 8.71 -19.16 -8.68
C SER A 97 9.61 -19.09 -7.44
N LEU A 98 9.06 -18.77 -6.25
CA LEU A 98 9.83 -18.57 -5.03
C LEU A 98 10.04 -19.90 -4.27
N SER A 99 11.25 -20.08 -3.69
CA SER A 99 11.47 -21.12 -2.69
C SER A 99 10.71 -20.85 -1.39
N GLY A 100 10.35 -21.90 -0.63
CA GLY A 100 9.60 -21.74 0.63
C GLY A 100 10.21 -20.72 1.61
N PRO A 101 11.52 -20.77 1.94
CA PRO A 101 12.16 -19.77 2.79
C PRO A 101 12.07 -18.33 2.23
N ARG A 102 12.22 -18.16 0.92
CA ARG A 102 12.12 -16.85 0.27
C ARG A 102 10.68 -16.33 0.31
N LEU A 103 9.70 -17.21 0.11
CA LEU A 103 8.30 -16.87 0.23
C LEU A 103 7.96 -16.40 1.65
N MET A 104 8.42 -17.11 2.68
CA MET A 104 8.23 -16.70 4.08
C MET A 104 8.89 -15.36 4.37
N PHE A 105 10.11 -15.14 3.92
CA PHE A 105 10.78 -13.86 4.09
C PHE A 105 10.01 -12.73 3.41
N ASN A 106 9.55 -12.91 2.18
CA ASN A 106 8.75 -11.91 1.47
C ASN A 106 7.44 -11.61 2.21
N ALA A 107 6.71 -12.66 2.63
CA ALA A 107 5.40 -12.48 3.26
C ALA A 107 5.48 -11.86 4.67
N LEU A 108 6.52 -12.19 5.45
CA LEU A 108 6.61 -11.78 6.85
C LEU A 108 7.51 -10.56 7.09
N VAL A 109 8.40 -10.24 6.16
CA VAL A 109 9.37 -9.16 6.32
C VAL A 109 9.29 -8.16 5.18
N GLU A 110 9.50 -8.61 3.94
CA GLU A 110 9.68 -7.71 2.81
C GLU A 110 8.38 -6.96 2.47
N VAL A 111 7.24 -7.62 2.41
CA VAL A 111 5.95 -6.97 2.15
C VAL A 111 5.51 -6.11 3.34
N PRO A 112 5.45 -6.59 4.61
CA PRO A 112 5.00 -5.76 5.72
C PRO A 112 5.90 -4.55 5.99
N PHE A 113 7.21 -4.71 5.99
CA PHE A 113 8.15 -3.64 6.36
C PHE A 113 8.77 -2.93 5.16
N GLY A 114 8.87 -3.59 4.01
CA GLY A 114 9.42 -3.01 2.78
C GLY A 114 8.39 -2.27 1.93
N THR A 115 7.09 -2.43 2.20
CA THR A 115 6.04 -1.77 1.40
C THR A 115 4.94 -1.23 2.30
N VAL A 116 4.19 -2.12 2.99
CA VAL A 116 2.97 -1.75 3.71
C VAL A 116 3.23 -0.71 4.81
N LEU A 117 4.24 -0.92 5.66
CA LEU A 117 4.56 0.02 6.73
C LEU A 117 4.88 1.42 6.20
N PHE A 118 5.66 1.51 5.12
CA PHE A 118 5.96 2.79 4.50
C PHE A 118 4.70 3.48 3.99
N GLU A 119 3.83 2.74 3.29
CA GLU A 119 2.58 3.28 2.75
C GLU A 119 1.62 3.75 3.85
N GLU A 120 1.48 2.97 4.94
CA GLU A 120 0.64 3.36 6.09
C GLU A 120 1.17 4.63 6.76
N ILE A 121 2.48 4.71 7.01
CA ILE A 121 3.09 5.91 7.59
C ILE A 121 2.97 7.11 6.64
N ALA A 122 3.20 6.90 5.35
CA ALA A 122 3.13 7.97 4.37
C ALA A 122 1.74 8.57 4.24
N PHE A 123 0.73 7.74 3.99
CA PHE A 123 -0.61 8.20 3.61
C PHE A 123 -1.56 8.32 4.80
N ARG A 124 -1.53 7.40 5.75
CA ARG A 124 -2.49 7.35 6.87
C ARG A 124 -1.98 8.01 8.15
N ALA A 125 -0.67 8.14 8.32
CA ALA A 125 -0.13 8.88 9.45
C ALA A 125 0.27 10.30 9.03
N VAL A 126 1.35 10.47 8.28
CA VAL A 126 1.96 11.79 8.03
C VAL A 126 1.10 12.67 7.13
N LEU A 127 0.80 12.21 5.90
CA LEU A 127 0.04 13.01 4.95
C LEU A 127 -1.37 13.32 5.46
N PHE A 128 -2.05 12.31 6.04
CA PHE A 128 -3.37 12.49 6.64
C PHE A 128 -3.34 13.54 7.75
N ALA A 129 -2.42 13.44 8.73
CA ALA A 129 -2.34 14.40 9.84
C ALA A 129 -2.09 15.82 9.34
N MET A 130 -1.16 15.99 8.38
CA MET A 130 -0.86 17.29 7.78
C MET A 130 -2.06 17.89 7.04
N LEU A 131 -2.85 17.07 6.34
CA LEU A 131 -4.08 17.48 5.66
C LEU A 131 -5.20 17.77 6.65
N ALA A 132 -5.41 16.89 7.66
CA ALA A 132 -6.46 17.03 8.63
C ALA A 132 -6.35 18.32 9.45
N ARG A 133 -5.12 18.70 9.81
CA ARG A 133 -4.84 19.96 10.51
C ARG A 133 -5.17 21.20 9.67
N ARG A 134 -5.14 21.10 8.34
CA ARG A 134 -5.35 22.24 7.42
C ARG A 134 -6.75 22.31 6.85
N PHE A 135 -7.38 21.18 6.62
CA PHE A 135 -8.65 21.07 5.89
C PHE A 135 -9.75 20.36 6.69
N GLY A 136 -9.42 19.80 7.86
CA GLY A 136 -10.32 18.93 8.59
C GLY A 136 -10.26 17.47 8.13
N VAL A 137 -10.89 16.59 8.90
CA VAL A 137 -10.77 15.13 8.77
C VAL A 137 -11.33 14.61 7.43
N VAL A 138 -12.53 15.03 7.05
CA VAL A 138 -13.20 14.49 5.85
C VAL A 138 -12.44 14.78 4.56
N PRO A 139 -12.02 16.04 4.27
CA PRO A 139 -11.18 16.30 3.12
C PRO A 139 -9.83 15.57 3.17
N ALA A 140 -9.25 15.42 4.37
CA ALA A 140 -7.97 14.70 4.53
C ALA A 140 -8.11 13.23 4.13
N ILE A 141 -9.17 12.55 4.55
CA ILE A 141 -9.46 11.17 4.14
C ILE A 141 -9.54 11.09 2.61
N ILE A 142 -10.34 11.93 1.99
CA ILE A 142 -10.59 11.89 0.54
C ILE A 142 -9.30 12.15 -0.24
N ILE A 143 -8.56 13.20 0.11
CA ILE A 143 -7.32 13.58 -0.60
C ILE A 143 -6.26 12.50 -0.42
N SER A 144 -6.05 12.02 0.82
CA SER A 144 -5.07 10.98 1.09
C SER A 144 -5.41 9.67 0.36
N ALA A 145 -6.69 9.26 0.34
CA ALA A 145 -7.14 8.07 -0.36
C ALA A 145 -6.96 8.18 -1.89
N ILE A 146 -7.25 9.33 -2.48
CA ILE A 146 -7.01 9.55 -3.92
C ILE A 146 -5.51 9.46 -4.23
N LEU A 147 -4.67 10.13 -3.44
CA LEU A 147 -3.21 10.07 -3.62
C LEU A 147 -2.66 8.66 -3.42
N PHE A 148 -3.21 7.90 -2.47
CA PHE A 148 -2.88 6.48 -2.27
C PHE A 148 -3.28 5.62 -3.49
N GLY A 149 -4.46 5.85 -4.07
CA GLY A 149 -4.84 5.20 -5.32
C GLY A 149 -3.89 5.52 -6.48
N LEU A 150 -3.56 6.80 -6.66
CA LEU A 150 -2.63 7.24 -7.71
C LEU A 150 -1.20 6.69 -7.51
N TRP A 151 -0.77 6.49 -6.25
CA TRP A 151 0.48 5.83 -5.90
C TRP A 151 0.62 4.45 -6.56
N HIS A 152 -0.48 3.71 -6.70
CA HIS A 152 -0.49 2.35 -7.24
C HIS A 152 -0.42 2.27 -8.77
N ILE A 153 -0.43 3.40 -9.50
CA ILE A 153 -0.36 3.39 -10.97
C ILE A 153 0.88 2.64 -11.45
N LEU A 154 2.07 3.01 -10.94
CA LEU A 154 3.33 2.41 -11.40
C LEU A 154 3.45 0.93 -11.04
N ALA A 155 3.00 0.54 -9.84
CA ALA A 155 3.01 -0.85 -9.39
C ALA A 155 2.02 -1.73 -10.16
N SER A 156 0.97 -1.13 -10.74
CA SER A 156 -0.07 -1.85 -11.48
C SER A 156 0.27 -2.09 -12.95
N ILE A 157 1.31 -1.42 -13.48
CA ILE A 157 1.70 -1.60 -14.87
C ILE A 157 2.25 -3.03 -15.06
N GLY A 158 1.62 -3.80 -15.95
CA GLY A 158 1.99 -5.19 -16.22
C GLY A 158 1.44 -6.23 -15.24
N SER A 159 0.75 -5.82 -14.17
CA SER A 159 0.24 -6.75 -13.14
C SER A 159 -0.77 -7.76 -13.68
N HIS A 160 -1.54 -7.42 -14.72
CA HIS A 160 -2.52 -8.30 -15.35
C HIS A 160 -1.89 -9.50 -16.08
N GLU A 161 -0.64 -9.40 -16.49
CA GLU A 161 0.10 -10.49 -17.14
C GLU A 161 0.62 -11.51 -16.10
N GLN A 162 0.81 -11.08 -14.87
CA GLN A 162 1.40 -11.86 -13.79
C GLN A 162 0.37 -12.52 -12.86
N SER A 163 -0.86 -11.99 -12.83
CA SER A 163 -1.94 -12.49 -11.98
C SER A 163 -3.05 -13.11 -12.79
N ALA A 164 -3.29 -14.42 -12.62
CA ALA A 164 -4.36 -15.15 -13.30
C ALA A 164 -5.75 -14.56 -12.99
N ALA A 165 -5.98 -14.14 -11.75
CA ALA A 165 -7.24 -13.50 -11.36
C ALA A 165 -7.48 -12.20 -12.14
N LEU A 166 -6.49 -11.33 -12.20
CA LEU A 166 -6.60 -10.05 -12.88
C LEU A 166 -6.73 -10.24 -14.39
N GLY A 167 -5.91 -11.12 -14.99
CA GLY A 167 -5.96 -11.46 -16.40
C GLY A 167 -7.30 -12.06 -16.83
N SER A 168 -7.93 -12.86 -15.98
CA SER A 168 -9.27 -13.43 -16.27
C SER A 168 -10.39 -12.39 -16.29
N VAL A 169 -10.24 -11.30 -15.53
CA VAL A 169 -11.23 -10.21 -15.46
C VAL A 169 -11.03 -9.18 -16.58
N VAL A 170 -9.79 -8.77 -16.82
CA VAL A 170 -9.51 -7.67 -17.75
C VAL A 170 -9.08 -8.13 -19.14
N GLY A 171 -8.70 -9.40 -19.31
CA GLY A 171 -8.22 -9.97 -20.57
C GLY A 171 -6.76 -9.60 -20.89
N THR A 172 -6.43 -9.55 -22.17
CA THR A 172 -5.06 -9.30 -22.68
C THR A 172 -4.97 -8.07 -23.58
N GLY A 173 -3.75 -7.54 -23.74
CA GLY A 173 -3.47 -6.42 -24.63
C GLY A 173 -3.61 -5.04 -23.97
N LYS A 174 -3.45 -3.97 -24.78
CA LYS A 174 -3.38 -2.57 -24.28
C LYS A 174 -4.62 -2.12 -23.51
N ARG A 175 -5.82 -2.54 -23.94
CA ARG A 175 -7.07 -2.18 -23.22
C ARG A 175 -7.12 -2.84 -21.84
N ALA A 176 -6.71 -4.11 -21.76
CA ALA A 176 -6.61 -4.84 -20.51
C ALA A 176 -5.60 -4.20 -19.55
N ALA A 177 -4.44 -3.77 -20.05
CA ALA A 177 -3.46 -3.05 -19.25
C ALA A 177 -4.02 -1.77 -18.64
N ILE A 178 -4.72 -0.95 -19.43
CA ILE A 178 -5.36 0.28 -18.94
C ILE A 178 -6.44 -0.06 -17.91
N LEU A 179 -7.28 -1.05 -18.18
CA LEU A 179 -8.35 -1.44 -17.28
C LEU A 179 -7.81 -1.98 -15.94
N ALA A 180 -6.72 -2.75 -15.96
CA ALA A 180 -6.04 -3.22 -14.76
C ALA A 180 -5.53 -2.07 -13.88
N VAL A 181 -4.89 -1.07 -14.49
CA VAL A 181 -4.42 0.13 -13.78
C VAL A 181 -5.61 0.91 -13.19
N VAL A 182 -6.66 1.15 -13.97
CA VAL A 182 -7.86 1.86 -13.49
C VAL A 182 -8.52 1.11 -12.34
N LEU A 183 -8.69 -0.21 -12.46
CA LEU A 183 -9.26 -1.04 -11.42
C LEU A 183 -8.42 -1.01 -10.14
N SER A 184 -7.08 -1.09 -10.27
CA SER A 184 -6.17 -0.97 -9.14
C SER A 184 -6.31 0.38 -8.44
N VAL A 185 -6.29 1.50 -9.18
CA VAL A 185 -6.45 2.85 -8.62
C VAL A 185 -7.79 2.99 -7.89
N VAL A 186 -8.88 2.53 -8.50
CA VAL A 186 -10.22 2.62 -7.89
C VAL A 186 -10.29 1.78 -6.61
N THR A 187 -9.86 0.52 -6.65
CA THR A 187 -9.93 -0.38 -5.48
C THR A 187 -9.05 0.08 -4.34
N THR A 188 -7.83 0.55 -4.63
CA THR A 188 -6.92 1.07 -3.60
C THR A 188 -7.38 2.43 -3.05
N THR A 189 -8.02 3.29 -3.87
CA THR A 189 -8.66 4.51 -3.38
C THR A 189 -9.80 4.19 -2.42
N ILE A 190 -10.68 3.24 -2.78
CA ILE A 190 -11.77 2.80 -1.89
C ILE A 190 -11.21 2.22 -0.60
N ALA A 191 -10.19 1.35 -0.68
CA ALA A 191 -9.51 0.83 0.50
C ALA A 191 -8.91 1.96 1.36
N GLY A 192 -8.35 2.99 0.74
CA GLY A 192 -7.82 4.18 1.42
C GLY A 192 -8.86 5.02 2.15
N VAL A 193 -10.14 4.94 1.76
CA VAL A 193 -11.25 5.62 2.47
C VAL A 193 -11.75 4.77 3.64
N VAL A 194 -11.72 3.44 3.52
CA VAL A 194 -12.28 2.50 4.51
C VAL A 194 -11.33 2.24 5.67
N PHE A 195 -10.05 2.20 5.38
CA PHE A 195 -8.97 1.91 6.34
C PHE A 195 -8.11 3.14 6.62
#